data_95646d35053e45f7d2da22677cd2dfe9
#
_entry.id   95646d35053e45f7d2da22677cd2dfe9
#
_cell.length_a   1.000
_cell.length_b   1.000
_cell.length_c   1.000
_cell.angle_alpha   90.00
_cell.angle_beta   90.00
_cell.angle_gamma   90.00
#
_symmetry.space_group_name_H-M   'P 1'
#
loop_
_entity.id
_entity.type
_entity.pdbx_description
1 polymer ?
#
loop_
_entity_poly.entity_id
_entity_poly.type
_entity_poly.pdbx_seq_one_letter_code
_entity_poly.pdbx_strand_id
1 'polypeptide(L)'
;MYKIQHHPILDIPESELVTFEYKGQTVQAQKGYTIAAALHQAGFPIHSHSLTGRERSMDCGIGKCGACEMLVDGVVKRICVTKVDGVKKVEEIAHNYLPDTTAVKNEDGVKVYKTQVVIIGAGPAGLACREELNKLNVPNIVIDNNDRIGGQFTMQTHQFFFFEKEQKYGGMRGFDIAKTLAGDDHSGIMLNSTVWDILEGKRVAVKNMEDNSIFFVDANYLVVATGAFPFMPTFENDDLPGVYTAAVVQKMMNLQHTLLGKRILTIGAGNIGYLTSYQAMQAGAQVVAIVEAMDHEGGFPVQANRVRRLGIPIITSHTLLKAIPNEDHTGVVGAVIAECKNFKP
;
A
#
# COMPACT_ATOMS: atom_id res chain seq x y z
N MET A 1 -9.49 18.70 1.21
CA MET A 1 -8.39 19.44 0.54
C MET A 1 -7.09 18.60 0.42
N TYR A 2 -7.27 17.29 0.44
CA TYR A 2 -6.18 16.31 0.28
C TYR A 2 -6.23 15.60 -1.09
N LYS A 3 -7.26 15.88 -1.92
CA LYS A 3 -7.38 15.33 -3.27
C LYS A 3 -6.35 16.00 -4.18
N ILE A 4 -5.54 15.19 -4.87
CA ILE A 4 -4.63 15.64 -5.91
C ILE A 4 -5.47 15.91 -7.16
N GLN A 5 -5.45 17.14 -7.65
CA GLN A 5 -6.23 17.56 -8.83
C GLN A 5 -5.41 17.48 -10.12
N HIS A 6 -4.11 17.71 -10.02
CA HIS A 6 -3.18 17.69 -11.13
C HIS A 6 -1.92 16.93 -10.75
N HIS A 7 -1.44 16.09 -11.66
CA HIS A 7 -0.19 15.37 -11.48
C HIS A 7 0.58 15.34 -12.81
N PRO A 8 1.91 15.59 -12.83
CA PRO A 8 2.67 15.69 -14.08
C PRO A 8 2.86 14.36 -14.82
N ILE A 9 2.56 13.23 -14.17
CA ILE A 9 2.83 11.88 -14.69
C ILE A 9 1.56 11.03 -14.75
N LEU A 10 0.72 11.11 -13.72
CA LEU A 10 -0.47 10.27 -13.57
C LEU A 10 -1.68 10.97 -14.19
N ASP A 11 -2.42 10.24 -14.99
CA ASP A 11 -3.76 10.64 -15.37
C ASP A 11 -4.67 10.45 -14.14
N ILE A 12 -5.39 11.51 -13.78
CA ILE A 12 -6.38 11.47 -12.70
C ILE A 12 -7.74 11.37 -13.37
N PRO A 13 -8.30 10.14 -13.50
CA PRO A 13 -9.55 9.96 -14.21
C PRO A 13 -10.68 10.60 -13.44
N GLU A 14 -11.59 11.27 -14.16
CA GLU A 14 -12.91 11.58 -13.65
C GLU A 14 -13.71 10.28 -13.61
N SER A 15 -14.09 9.84 -12.43
CA SER A 15 -14.94 8.68 -12.24
C SER A 15 -16.30 9.10 -11.69
N GLU A 16 -17.28 8.20 -11.83
CA GLU A 16 -18.58 8.33 -11.20
C GLU A 16 -18.43 8.65 -9.70
N LEU A 17 -19.21 9.59 -9.21
CA LEU A 17 -19.26 9.92 -7.79
C LEU A 17 -20.26 9.00 -7.09
N VAL A 18 -19.83 8.40 -6.01
CA VAL A 18 -20.65 7.61 -5.09
C VAL A 18 -20.68 8.27 -3.73
N THR A 19 -21.67 7.96 -2.91
CA THR A 19 -21.85 8.52 -1.58
C THR A 19 -22.06 7.43 -0.55
N PHE A 20 -21.56 7.67 0.66
CA PHE A 20 -21.85 6.86 1.83
C PHE A 20 -21.96 7.74 3.08
N GLU A 21 -22.57 7.22 4.13
CA GLU A 21 -22.70 7.92 5.41
C GLU A 21 -21.50 7.64 6.32
N TYR A 22 -20.95 8.68 6.96
CA TYR A 22 -19.97 8.59 8.04
C TYR A 22 -20.19 9.68 9.08
N LYS A 23 -20.29 9.34 10.36
CA LYS A 23 -20.54 10.28 11.49
C LYS A 23 -21.75 11.23 11.23
N GLY A 24 -22.84 10.69 10.64
CA GLY A 24 -24.03 11.46 10.30
C GLY A 24 -23.86 12.44 9.14
N GLN A 25 -22.76 12.38 8.40
CA GLN A 25 -22.48 13.20 7.24
C GLN A 25 -22.43 12.34 5.98
N THR A 26 -22.87 12.90 4.85
CA THR A 26 -22.71 12.28 3.54
C THR A 26 -21.30 12.54 3.02
N VAL A 27 -20.51 11.50 2.87
CA VAL A 27 -19.18 11.55 2.26
C VAL A 27 -19.31 11.23 0.77
N GLN A 28 -18.79 12.12 -0.08
CA GLN A 28 -18.71 11.92 -1.51
C GLN A 28 -17.32 11.39 -1.90
N ALA A 29 -17.29 10.37 -2.74
CA ALA A 29 -16.06 9.73 -3.18
C ALA A 29 -16.10 9.36 -4.66
N GLN A 30 -14.97 9.23 -5.29
CA GLN A 30 -14.84 8.66 -6.63
C GLN A 30 -14.94 7.14 -6.58
N LYS A 31 -15.76 6.56 -7.45
CA LYS A 31 -15.87 5.10 -7.61
C LYS A 31 -14.51 4.46 -7.86
N GLY A 32 -14.28 3.30 -7.25
CA GLY A 32 -13.01 2.58 -7.33
C GLY A 32 -11.95 3.03 -6.32
N TYR A 33 -12.14 4.15 -5.61
CA TYR A 33 -11.23 4.56 -4.54
C TYR A 33 -11.49 3.74 -3.27
N THR A 34 -10.49 3.69 -2.39
CA THR A 34 -10.66 3.07 -1.08
C THR A 34 -11.43 4.00 -0.13
N ILE A 35 -12.13 3.40 0.84
CA ILE A 35 -12.85 4.15 1.88
C ILE A 35 -11.86 5.06 2.64
N ALA A 36 -10.65 4.57 2.94
CA ALA A 36 -9.63 5.37 3.60
C ALA A 36 -9.25 6.62 2.81
N ALA A 37 -9.12 6.51 1.48
CA ALA A 37 -8.85 7.67 0.62
C ALA A 37 -10.02 8.66 0.63
N ALA A 38 -11.25 8.16 0.54
CA ALA A 38 -12.46 8.97 0.58
C ALA A 38 -12.59 9.75 1.90
N LEU A 39 -12.41 9.08 3.03
CA LEU A 39 -12.45 9.71 4.35
C LEU A 39 -11.34 10.76 4.50
N HIS A 40 -10.12 10.45 4.06
CA HIS A 40 -9.00 11.41 4.10
C HIS A 40 -9.28 12.66 3.27
N GLN A 41 -9.80 12.48 2.04
CA GLN A 41 -10.20 13.60 1.17
C GLN A 41 -11.31 14.45 1.78
N ALA A 42 -12.23 13.83 2.52
CA ALA A 42 -13.32 14.49 3.25
C ALA A 42 -12.86 15.16 4.56
N GLY A 43 -11.59 15.00 4.97
CA GLY A 43 -11.06 15.60 6.18
C GLY A 43 -11.14 14.72 7.44
N PHE A 44 -11.37 13.42 7.28
CA PHE A 44 -11.44 12.43 8.36
C PHE A 44 -10.20 11.49 8.33
N PRO A 45 -9.03 11.93 8.83
CA PRO A 45 -7.81 11.12 8.79
C PRO A 45 -7.73 10.05 9.88
N ILE A 46 -8.62 10.10 10.87
CA ILE A 46 -8.65 9.16 12.00
C ILE A 46 -9.61 8.03 11.65
N HIS A 47 -9.16 6.80 11.82
CA HIS A 47 -9.91 5.62 11.41
C HIS A 47 -10.25 4.68 12.58
N SER A 48 -9.45 4.70 13.65
CA SER A 48 -9.66 3.85 14.81
C SER A 48 -9.00 4.44 16.04
N HIS A 49 -9.21 3.79 17.20
CA HIS A 49 -8.56 4.11 18.46
C HIS A 49 -7.81 2.88 18.97
N SER A 50 -6.68 3.11 19.63
CA SER A 50 -5.95 2.06 20.34
C SER A 50 -6.72 1.62 21.60
N LEU A 51 -6.29 0.53 22.22
CA LEU A 51 -6.85 0.09 23.49
C LEU A 51 -6.71 1.13 24.62
N THR A 52 -5.76 2.04 24.49
CA THR A 52 -5.54 3.15 25.44
C THR A 52 -6.27 4.44 25.04
N GLY A 53 -7.13 4.39 24.00
CA GLY A 53 -7.89 5.54 23.51
C GLY A 53 -7.13 6.51 22.60
N ARG A 54 -5.89 6.18 22.18
CA ARG A 54 -5.12 7.01 21.25
C ARG A 54 -5.68 6.89 19.85
N GLU A 55 -5.79 8.00 19.17
CA GLU A 55 -6.26 8.07 17.79
C GLU A 55 -5.25 7.46 16.82
N ARG A 56 -5.75 6.72 15.83
CA ARG A 56 -4.94 6.03 14.84
C ARG A 56 -5.43 6.29 13.43
N SER A 57 -4.49 6.31 12.50
CA SER A 57 -4.75 6.38 11.05
C SER A 57 -4.31 5.08 10.37
N MET A 58 -4.12 5.13 9.04
CA MET A 58 -3.49 4.04 8.30
C MET A 58 -2.03 3.88 8.70
N ASP A 59 -1.57 2.65 8.81
CA ASP A 59 -0.17 2.34 9.06
C ASP A 59 0.45 1.58 7.86
N CYS A 60 -0.05 0.38 7.52
CA CYS A 60 0.54 -0.42 6.46
C CYS A 60 0.00 -0.15 5.04
N GLY A 61 -1.24 0.32 4.89
CA GLY A 61 -1.92 0.55 3.61
C GLY A 61 -2.21 -0.70 2.76
N ILE A 62 -1.90 -1.90 3.26
CA ILE A 62 -2.02 -3.18 2.53
C ILE A 62 -2.96 -4.17 3.22
N GLY A 63 -3.77 -3.71 4.18
CA GLY A 63 -4.76 -4.55 4.83
C GLY A 63 -4.20 -5.58 5.82
N LYS A 64 -3.05 -5.36 6.45
CA LYS A 64 -2.42 -6.33 7.38
C LYS A 64 -2.47 -5.92 8.84
N CYS A 65 -2.17 -4.65 9.16
CA CYS A 65 -1.96 -4.19 10.54
C CYS A 65 -3.24 -3.99 11.38
N GLY A 66 -4.41 -3.88 10.75
CA GLY A 66 -5.68 -3.64 11.45
C GLY A 66 -5.91 -2.19 11.92
N ALA A 67 -4.93 -1.28 11.79
CA ALA A 67 -5.05 0.11 12.26
C ALA A 67 -6.20 0.91 11.62
N CYS A 68 -6.71 0.46 10.49
CA CYS A 68 -7.81 1.08 9.77
C CYS A 68 -9.05 0.18 9.69
N GLU A 69 -9.30 -0.67 10.68
CA GLU A 69 -10.52 -1.47 10.76
C GLU A 69 -11.71 -0.59 11.16
N MET A 70 -12.80 -0.70 10.39
CA MET A 70 -14.07 0.01 10.60
C MET A 70 -15.23 -0.91 10.27
N LEU A 71 -16.42 -0.59 10.76
CA LEU A 71 -17.65 -1.22 10.31
C LEU A 71 -18.09 -0.63 8.97
N VAL A 72 -18.17 -1.46 7.96
CA VAL A 72 -18.65 -1.12 6.63
C VAL A 72 -19.91 -1.91 6.37
N ASP A 73 -21.05 -1.24 6.34
CA ASP A 73 -22.38 -1.87 6.28
C ASP A 73 -22.57 -2.98 7.32
N GLY A 74 -22.10 -2.72 8.55
CA GLY A 74 -22.18 -3.64 9.69
C GLY A 74 -21.12 -4.75 9.73
N VAL A 75 -20.20 -4.81 8.77
CA VAL A 75 -19.13 -5.82 8.72
C VAL A 75 -17.77 -5.16 8.96
N VAL A 76 -16.93 -5.76 9.81
CA VAL A 76 -15.55 -5.28 10.04
C VAL A 76 -14.73 -5.44 8.77
N LYS A 77 -14.22 -4.32 8.24
CA LYS A 77 -13.35 -4.30 7.07
C LYS A 77 -12.17 -3.37 7.27
N ARG A 78 -11.06 -3.66 6.58
CA ARG A 78 -9.86 -2.82 6.53
C ARG A 78 -10.00 -1.80 5.41
N ILE A 79 -10.35 -0.58 5.75
CA ILE A 79 -10.75 0.46 4.80
C ILE A 79 -9.64 0.93 3.86
N CYS A 80 -8.36 0.68 4.18
CA CYS A 80 -7.24 0.98 3.29
C CYS A 80 -7.18 0.09 2.03
N VAL A 81 -7.94 -1.02 2.01
CA VAL A 81 -8.05 -1.94 0.87
C VAL A 81 -9.49 -2.20 0.44
N THR A 82 -10.48 -1.65 1.15
CA THR A 82 -11.90 -1.78 0.81
C THR A 82 -12.32 -0.59 -0.05
N LYS A 83 -12.91 -0.86 -1.21
CA LYS A 83 -13.43 0.18 -2.13
C LYS A 83 -14.73 0.77 -1.63
N VAL A 84 -15.02 1.99 -2.07
CA VAL A 84 -16.29 2.69 -1.76
C VAL A 84 -17.49 2.16 -2.53
N ASP A 85 -17.27 1.29 -3.53
CA ASP A 85 -18.29 0.81 -4.45
C ASP A 85 -19.39 0.04 -3.71
N GLY A 86 -20.63 0.51 -3.80
CA GLY A 86 -21.79 -0.10 -3.16
C GLY A 86 -21.89 0.09 -1.63
N VAL A 87 -20.95 0.79 -1.01
CA VAL A 87 -20.95 1.08 0.44
C VAL A 87 -22.05 2.10 0.75
N LYS A 88 -22.82 1.84 1.80
CA LYS A 88 -23.89 2.74 2.29
C LYS A 88 -23.47 3.48 3.55
N LYS A 89 -22.82 2.79 4.49
CA LYS A 89 -22.47 3.34 5.79
C LYS A 89 -21.11 2.85 6.28
N VAL A 90 -20.33 3.75 6.87
CA VAL A 90 -19.07 3.44 7.56
C VAL A 90 -19.17 3.97 8.98
N GLU A 91 -18.71 3.17 9.96
CA GLU A 91 -18.76 3.51 11.37
C GLU A 91 -17.46 3.10 12.07
N GLU A 92 -17.10 3.83 13.11
CA GLU A 92 -16.00 3.44 14.00
C GLU A 92 -16.38 2.18 14.79
N ILE A 93 -15.40 1.33 15.05
CA ILE A 93 -15.60 0.14 15.87
C ILE A 93 -15.60 0.56 17.35
N ALA A 94 -16.68 0.26 18.07
CA ALA A 94 -16.74 0.46 19.50
C ALA A 94 -15.67 -0.39 20.21
N HIS A 95 -15.10 0.13 21.29
CA HIS A 95 -14.00 -0.51 22.03
C HIS A 95 -14.29 -1.95 22.49
N ASN A 96 -15.56 -2.28 22.71
CA ASN A 96 -16.03 -3.60 23.15
C ASN A 96 -16.73 -4.40 22.04
N TYR A 97 -16.54 -4.01 20.78
CA TYR A 97 -17.16 -4.72 19.67
C TYR A 97 -16.57 -6.13 19.52
N LEU A 98 -17.44 -7.12 19.50
CA LEU A 98 -17.10 -8.49 19.14
C LEU A 98 -17.70 -8.77 17.76
N PRO A 99 -16.89 -9.11 16.75
CA PRO A 99 -17.41 -9.44 15.43
C PRO A 99 -18.31 -10.69 15.51
N ASP A 100 -19.38 -10.69 14.71
CA ASP A 100 -20.15 -11.89 14.51
C ASP A 100 -19.28 -12.95 13.80
N THR A 101 -19.04 -14.05 14.49
CA THR A 101 -18.23 -15.17 14.00
C THR A 101 -19.05 -16.27 13.38
N THR A 102 -20.29 -15.99 12.96
CA THR A 102 -21.15 -16.98 12.31
C THR A 102 -20.40 -17.57 11.10
N ALA A 103 -20.14 -18.86 11.18
CA ALA A 103 -19.43 -19.57 10.12
C ALA A 103 -20.24 -19.54 8.81
N VAL A 104 -19.64 -19.04 7.74
CA VAL A 104 -20.21 -19.16 6.40
C VAL A 104 -20.17 -20.64 6.02
N LYS A 105 -21.34 -21.28 5.87
CA LYS A 105 -21.44 -22.63 5.34
C LYS A 105 -21.30 -22.58 3.83
N ASN A 106 -20.29 -23.22 3.28
CA ASN A 106 -20.21 -23.52 1.85
C ASN A 106 -21.17 -24.69 1.57
N GLU A 107 -22.35 -24.41 1.04
CA GLU A 107 -23.35 -25.41 0.74
C GLU A 107 -22.99 -26.29 -0.48
N ASP A 108 -22.17 -25.77 -1.41
CA ASP A 108 -21.82 -26.42 -2.70
C ASP A 108 -20.47 -27.17 -2.71
N GLY A 109 -19.85 -27.36 -1.55
CA GLY A 109 -18.49 -27.94 -1.45
C GLY A 109 -17.39 -26.94 -1.80
N VAL A 110 -16.16 -27.26 -1.41
CA VAL A 110 -15.01 -26.39 -1.65
C VAL A 110 -14.39 -26.70 -3.01
N LYS A 111 -14.30 -25.70 -3.89
CA LYS A 111 -13.71 -25.83 -5.22
C LYS A 111 -12.21 -26.10 -5.12
N VAL A 112 -11.71 -27.03 -5.92
CA VAL A 112 -10.27 -27.35 -5.99
C VAL A 112 -9.78 -27.15 -7.41
N TYR A 113 -8.82 -26.27 -7.59
CA TYR A 113 -8.07 -26.06 -8.83
C TYR A 113 -6.82 -26.93 -8.84
N LYS A 114 -6.33 -27.31 -10.00
CA LYS A 114 -5.10 -28.09 -10.16
C LYS A 114 -4.19 -27.42 -11.18
N THR A 115 -2.89 -27.36 -10.86
CA THR A 115 -1.86 -26.79 -11.76
C THR A 115 -0.51 -27.47 -11.52
N GLN A 116 0.48 -27.23 -12.38
CA GLN A 116 1.86 -27.65 -12.08
C GLN A 116 2.54 -26.70 -11.11
N VAL A 117 2.38 -25.40 -11.31
CA VAL A 117 3.02 -24.38 -10.46
C VAL A 117 1.97 -23.42 -9.93
N VAL A 118 1.93 -23.18 -8.62
CA VAL A 118 1.22 -22.07 -8.02
C VAL A 118 2.21 -20.97 -7.62
N ILE A 119 1.91 -19.73 -7.99
CA ILE A 119 2.71 -18.55 -7.68
C ILE A 119 1.90 -17.67 -6.75
N ILE A 120 2.42 -17.40 -5.54
CA ILE A 120 1.77 -16.51 -4.58
C ILE A 120 2.39 -15.11 -4.70
N GLY A 121 1.62 -14.19 -5.27
CA GLY A 121 1.98 -12.80 -5.54
C GLY A 121 2.11 -12.48 -7.03
N ALA A 122 1.30 -11.53 -7.53
CA ALA A 122 1.36 -10.98 -8.88
C ALA A 122 2.19 -9.69 -8.94
N GLY A 123 3.20 -9.58 -8.08
CA GLY A 123 4.23 -8.53 -8.15
C GLY A 123 5.28 -8.82 -9.23
N PRO A 124 6.33 -7.99 -9.35
CA PRO A 124 7.37 -8.14 -10.38
C PRO A 124 7.96 -9.55 -10.47
N ALA A 125 8.32 -10.13 -9.31
CA ALA A 125 8.94 -11.46 -9.25
C ALA A 125 7.98 -12.57 -9.70
N GLY A 126 6.71 -12.53 -9.24
CA GLY A 126 5.71 -13.51 -9.63
C GLY A 126 5.33 -13.43 -11.10
N LEU A 127 5.19 -12.22 -11.64
CA LEU A 127 4.90 -12.01 -13.07
C LEU A 127 6.07 -12.43 -13.96
N ALA A 128 7.32 -12.15 -13.59
CA ALA A 128 8.48 -12.61 -14.30
C ALA A 128 8.58 -14.14 -14.30
N CYS A 129 8.31 -14.78 -13.16
CA CYS A 129 8.24 -16.23 -13.08
C CYS A 129 7.15 -16.80 -14.00
N ARG A 130 5.95 -16.18 -13.98
CA ARG A 130 4.86 -16.58 -14.89
C ARG A 130 5.23 -16.44 -16.36
N GLU A 131 5.87 -15.32 -16.73
CA GLU A 131 6.33 -15.10 -18.12
C GLU A 131 7.22 -16.25 -18.61
N GLU A 132 8.20 -16.67 -17.79
CA GLU A 132 9.10 -17.78 -18.14
C GLU A 132 8.38 -19.14 -18.18
N LEU A 133 7.48 -19.41 -17.22
CA LEU A 133 6.67 -20.64 -17.25
C LEU A 133 5.77 -20.72 -18.48
N ASN A 134 5.18 -19.60 -18.90
CA ASN A 134 4.35 -19.55 -20.10
C ASN A 134 5.17 -19.81 -21.37
N LYS A 135 6.41 -19.28 -21.49
CA LYS A 135 7.33 -19.59 -22.60
C LYS A 135 7.65 -21.08 -22.69
N LEU A 136 7.69 -21.76 -21.55
CA LEU A 136 7.94 -23.19 -21.44
C LEU A 136 6.65 -24.04 -21.53
N ASN A 137 5.49 -23.43 -21.73
CA ASN A 137 4.18 -24.08 -21.69
C ASN A 137 3.90 -24.87 -20.41
N VAL A 138 4.40 -24.38 -19.26
CA VAL A 138 4.15 -24.97 -17.95
C VAL A 138 2.87 -24.39 -17.36
N PRO A 139 1.84 -25.21 -17.08
CA PRO A 139 0.60 -24.75 -16.45
C PRO A 139 0.86 -24.09 -15.11
N ASN A 140 0.34 -22.88 -14.91
CA ASN A 140 0.55 -22.13 -13.70
C ASN A 140 -0.70 -21.32 -13.30
N ILE A 141 -0.83 -21.06 -11.98
CA ILE A 141 -1.84 -20.18 -11.40
C ILE A 141 -1.11 -19.16 -10.52
N VAL A 142 -1.44 -17.89 -10.71
CA VAL A 142 -0.94 -16.78 -9.88
C VAL A 142 -2.07 -16.33 -8.96
N ILE A 143 -1.79 -16.16 -7.67
CA ILE A 143 -2.75 -15.70 -6.67
C ILE A 143 -2.24 -14.41 -6.04
N ASP A 144 -3.06 -13.36 -6.05
CA ASP A 144 -2.71 -12.08 -5.44
C ASP A 144 -3.90 -11.49 -4.66
N ASN A 145 -3.62 -10.88 -3.52
CA ASN A 145 -4.63 -10.27 -2.67
C ASN A 145 -5.02 -8.84 -3.11
N ASN A 146 -4.33 -8.27 -4.07
CA ASN A 146 -4.68 -6.98 -4.65
C ASN A 146 -5.75 -7.11 -5.75
N ASP A 147 -6.39 -6.01 -6.06
CA ASP A 147 -7.37 -5.88 -7.14
C ASP A 147 -6.75 -5.71 -8.53
N ARG A 148 -5.42 -5.69 -8.59
CA ARG A 148 -4.64 -5.47 -9.83
C ARG A 148 -3.28 -6.15 -9.78
N ILE A 149 -2.78 -6.49 -10.95
CA ILE A 149 -1.44 -7.04 -11.14
C ILE A 149 -0.37 -5.95 -10.98
N GLY A 150 0.87 -6.37 -10.66
CA GLY A 150 2.06 -5.52 -10.66
C GLY A 150 2.63 -5.19 -9.28
N GLY A 151 1.90 -5.47 -8.20
CA GLY A 151 2.39 -5.26 -6.83
C GLY A 151 2.97 -3.86 -6.62
N GLN A 152 4.19 -3.77 -6.10
CA GLN A 152 4.86 -2.49 -5.84
C GLN A 152 5.13 -1.65 -7.10
N PHE A 153 5.22 -2.25 -8.29
CA PHE A 153 5.43 -1.50 -9.53
C PHE A 153 4.26 -0.59 -9.88
N THR A 154 3.04 -0.91 -9.46
CA THR A 154 1.86 -0.09 -9.73
C THR A 154 1.95 1.32 -9.15
N MET A 155 2.74 1.52 -8.10
CA MET A 155 2.95 2.80 -7.41
C MET A 155 4.17 3.57 -7.91
N GLN A 156 5.01 2.99 -8.79
CA GLN A 156 6.27 3.59 -9.19
C GLN A 156 6.11 4.44 -10.45
N THR A 157 6.05 5.75 -10.27
CA THR A 157 5.89 6.75 -11.34
C THR A 157 7.21 7.16 -11.99
N HIS A 158 8.35 6.81 -11.39
CA HIS A 158 9.67 7.09 -11.95
C HIS A 158 10.05 6.08 -13.03
N GLN A 159 10.95 6.46 -13.91
CA GLN A 159 11.55 5.58 -14.89
C GLN A 159 12.65 4.73 -14.27
N PHE A 160 12.66 3.45 -14.61
CA PHE A 160 13.69 2.51 -14.20
C PHE A 160 14.85 2.51 -15.19
N PHE A 161 16.08 2.42 -14.66
CA PHE A 161 17.30 2.29 -15.43
C PHE A 161 17.90 0.93 -15.10
N PHE A 162 17.66 -0.05 -15.97
CA PHE A 162 18.24 -1.39 -15.84
C PHE A 162 19.59 -1.44 -16.57
N PHE A 163 20.57 -2.07 -15.95
CA PHE A 163 21.91 -2.28 -16.51
C PHE A 163 22.03 -3.61 -17.26
N GLU A 164 20.93 -4.16 -17.73
CA GLU A 164 20.93 -5.40 -18.49
C GLU A 164 21.31 -5.17 -19.95
N LYS A 165 22.01 -6.17 -20.55
CA LYS A 165 22.48 -6.10 -21.96
C LYS A 165 21.33 -5.80 -22.95
N GLU A 166 20.12 -6.28 -22.66
CA GLU A 166 18.97 -6.16 -23.55
C GLU A 166 18.12 -4.92 -23.26
N GLN A 167 18.35 -4.23 -22.16
CA GLN A 167 17.62 -3.01 -21.72
C GLN A 167 16.08 -3.06 -21.92
N LYS A 168 15.50 -4.26 -21.85
CA LYS A 168 14.09 -4.52 -22.18
C LYS A 168 13.13 -3.55 -21.47
N TYR A 169 13.44 -3.17 -20.25
CA TYR A 169 12.62 -2.29 -19.40
C TYR A 169 13.24 -0.91 -19.16
N GLY A 170 14.37 -0.61 -19.78
CA GLY A 170 15.06 0.67 -19.61
C GLY A 170 14.19 1.84 -20.04
N GLY A 171 14.05 2.83 -19.16
CA GLY A 171 13.23 4.01 -19.40
C GLY A 171 11.72 3.83 -19.18
N MET A 172 11.24 2.61 -18.92
CA MET A 172 9.83 2.35 -18.60
C MET A 172 9.51 2.72 -17.14
N ARG A 173 8.26 3.06 -16.88
CA ARG A 173 7.74 3.24 -15.51
C ARG A 173 7.31 1.90 -14.92
N GLY A 174 7.23 1.81 -13.58
CA GLY A 174 6.87 0.58 -12.91
C GLY A 174 5.54 -0.02 -13.38
N PHE A 175 4.51 0.79 -13.55
CA PHE A 175 3.20 0.31 -14.02
C PHE A 175 3.23 -0.17 -15.48
N ASP A 176 4.09 0.40 -16.35
CA ASP A 176 4.28 -0.08 -17.72
C ASP A 176 5.02 -1.42 -17.74
N ILE A 177 6.05 -1.56 -16.88
CA ILE A 177 6.77 -2.84 -16.71
C ILE A 177 5.83 -3.93 -16.22
N ALA A 178 4.99 -3.62 -15.22
CA ALA A 178 4.01 -4.57 -14.68
C ALA A 178 3.06 -5.06 -15.78
N LYS A 179 2.54 -4.14 -16.60
CA LYS A 179 1.67 -4.48 -17.73
C LYS A 179 2.39 -5.35 -18.77
N THR A 180 3.63 -5.01 -19.10
CA THR A 180 4.45 -5.79 -20.05
C THR A 180 4.71 -7.21 -19.55
N LEU A 181 5.05 -7.37 -18.27
CA LEU A 181 5.28 -8.69 -17.66
C LEU A 181 4.00 -9.54 -17.58
N ALA A 182 2.86 -8.92 -17.35
CA ALA A 182 1.58 -9.63 -17.28
C ALA A 182 1.16 -10.18 -18.65
N GLY A 183 1.53 -9.48 -19.73
CA GLY A 183 1.08 -9.79 -21.09
C GLY A 183 -0.42 -9.51 -21.25
N ASP A 184 -0.99 -9.98 -22.35
CA ASP A 184 -2.41 -9.80 -22.66
C ASP A 184 -3.29 -10.92 -22.09
N ASP A 185 -2.73 -12.11 -21.88
CA ASP A 185 -3.43 -13.25 -21.28
C ASP A 185 -3.33 -13.24 -19.76
N HIS A 186 -4.43 -12.90 -19.10
CA HIS A 186 -4.57 -12.93 -17.65
C HIS A 186 -5.27 -14.21 -17.14
N SER A 187 -5.52 -15.20 -18.00
CA SER A 187 -6.04 -16.48 -17.59
C SER A 187 -5.13 -17.13 -16.54
N GLY A 188 -5.70 -17.68 -15.48
CA GLY A 188 -4.92 -18.24 -14.38
C GLY A 188 -4.33 -17.20 -13.41
N ILE A 189 -4.65 -15.91 -13.52
CA ILE A 189 -4.36 -14.92 -12.48
C ILE A 189 -5.63 -14.70 -11.65
N MET A 190 -5.54 -14.99 -10.35
CA MET A 190 -6.62 -14.84 -9.38
C MET A 190 -6.33 -13.64 -8.48
N LEU A 191 -6.95 -12.50 -8.79
CA LEU A 191 -6.86 -11.28 -7.99
C LEU A 191 -7.88 -11.32 -6.85
N ASN A 192 -7.81 -10.33 -5.93
CA ASN A 192 -8.64 -10.25 -4.72
C ASN A 192 -8.65 -11.55 -3.92
N SER A 193 -7.59 -12.34 -4.01
CA SER A 193 -7.51 -13.69 -3.48
C SER A 193 -6.36 -13.83 -2.51
N THR A 194 -6.67 -14.04 -1.23
CA THR A 194 -5.67 -14.14 -0.16
C THR A 194 -5.36 -15.60 0.14
N VAL A 195 -4.10 -15.97 -0.02
CA VAL A 195 -3.58 -17.23 0.52
C VAL A 195 -3.46 -17.09 2.03
N TRP A 196 -4.14 -17.95 2.77
CA TRP A 196 -4.11 -17.92 4.24
C TRP A 196 -3.44 -19.14 4.86
N ASP A 197 -3.27 -20.23 4.08
CA ASP A 197 -2.54 -21.41 4.55
C ASP A 197 -1.94 -22.21 3.39
N ILE A 198 -0.91 -22.99 3.70
CA ILE A 198 -0.28 -23.96 2.80
C ILE A 198 -0.29 -25.31 3.51
N LEU A 199 -1.17 -26.17 3.07
CA LEU A 199 -1.42 -27.47 3.66
C LEU A 199 -0.44 -28.52 3.12
N GLU A 200 -0.46 -29.71 3.73
CA GLU A 200 0.29 -30.88 3.28
C GLU A 200 0.02 -31.17 1.79
N GLY A 201 1.04 -31.66 1.07
CA GLY A 201 0.96 -31.95 -0.36
C GLY A 201 0.96 -30.70 -1.27
N LYS A 202 1.38 -29.53 -0.75
CA LYS A 202 1.41 -28.25 -1.46
C LYS A 202 0.02 -27.78 -1.94
N ARG A 203 -1.01 -28.11 -1.15
CA ARG A 203 -2.35 -27.55 -1.30
C ARG A 203 -2.39 -26.16 -0.68
N VAL A 204 -2.71 -25.17 -1.49
CA VAL A 204 -2.84 -23.78 -1.08
C VAL A 204 -4.28 -23.45 -0.77
N ALA A 205 -4.55 -22.98 0.47
CA ALA A 205 -5.88 -22.56 0.90
C ALA A 205 -6.06 -21.06 0.61
N VAL A 206 -7.10 -20.72 -0.11
CA VAL A 206 -7.33 -19.38 -0.66
C VAL A 206 -8.72 -18.88 -0.29
N LYS A 207 -8.81 -17.61 0.12
CA LYS A 207 -10.06 -16.88 0.30
C LYS A 207 -10.17 -15.78 -0.75
N ASN A 208 -11.24 -15.78 -1.53
CA ASN A 208 -11.61 -14.64 -2.36
C ASN A 208 -12.22 -13.56 -1.48
N MET A 209 -11.73 -12.33 -1.61
CA MET A 209 -12.12 -11.20 -0.78
C MET A 209 -13.34 -10.43 -1.32
N GLU A 210 -13.79 -10.73 -2.54
CA GLU A 210 -15.00 -10.11 -3.12
C GLU A 210 -16.26 -10.83 -2.68
N ASP A 211 -16.30 -12.15 -2.84
CA ASP A 211 -17.46 -12.99 -2.55
C ASP A 211 -17.35 -13.83 -1.26
N ASN A 212 -16.21 -13.72 -0.56
CA ASN A 212 -15.84 -14.50 0.64
C ASN A 212 -15.76 -16.01 0.40
N SER A 213 -15.76 -16.49 -0.84
CA SER A 213 -15.63 -17.91 -1.13
C SER A 213 -14.24 -18.44 -0.73
N ILE A 214 -14.20 -19.73 -0.35
CA ILE A 214 -12.95 -20.44 -0.06
C ILE A 214 -12.75 -21.48 -1.15
N PHE A 215 -11.51 -21.62 -1.63
CA PHE A 215 -11.12 -22.66 -2.55
C PHE A 215 -9.70 -23.14 -2.29
N PHE A 216 -9.34 -24.25 -2.88
CA PHE A 216 -7.97 -24.79 -2.82
C PHE A 216 -7.31 -24.80 -4.18
N VAL A 217 -5.99 -24.73 -4.19
CA VAL A 217 -5.16 -24.96 -5.38
C VAL A 217 -4.14 -26.05 -5.05
N ASP A 218 -4.23 -27.18 -5.72
CA ASP A 218 -3.26 -28.27 -5.64
C ASP A 218 -2.18 -28.05 -6.70
N ALA A 219 -0.91 -28.10 -6.30
CA ALA A 219 0.21 -27.87 -7.19
C ALA A 219 1.39 -28.81 -6.94
N ASN A 220 2.18 -29.08 -7.98
CA ASN A 220 3.43 -29.84 -7.83
C ASN A 220 4.56 -28.96 -7.27
N TYR A 221 4.53 -27.67 -7.62
CA TYR A 221 5.54 -26.69 -7.19
C TYR A 221 4.85 -25.41 -6.66
N LEU A 222 5.48 -24.82 -5.67
CA LEU A 222 5.05 -23.60 -5.03
C LEU A 222 6.15 -22.53 -5.16
N VAL A 223 5.78 -21.36 -5.68
CA VAL A 223 6.63 -20.17 -5.75
C VAL A 223 6.05 -19.10 -4.83
N VAL A 224 6.83 -18.66 -3.85
CA VAL A 224 6.45 -17.59 -2.93
C VAL A 224 7.09 -16.28 -3.38
N ALA A 225 6.26 -15.37 -3.91
CA ALA A 225 6.68 -14.08 -4.47
C ALA A 225 5.89 -12.92 -3.82
N THR A 226 5.63 -13.02 -2.51
CA THR A 226 4.75 -12.13 -1.74
C THR A 226 5.33 -10.73 -1.49
N GLY A 227 6.57 -10.47 -1.91
CA GLY A 227 7.22 -9.18 -1.77
C GLY A 227 7.64 -8.83 -0.34
N ALA A 228 7.75 -7.53 -0.08
CA ALA A 228 8.22 -6.98 1.19
C ALA A 228 7.13 -6.15 1.88
N PHE A 229 7.13 -6.20 3.19
CA PHE A 229 6.32 -5.38 4.06
C PHE A 229 7.14 -4.16 4.52
N PRO A 230 6.56 -2.94 4.58
CA PRO A 230 7.28 -1.78 5.07
C PRO A 230 7.57 -1.92 6.56
N PHE A 231 8.80 -1.57 6.95
CA PHE A 231 9.21 -1.50 8.34
C PHE A 231 8.96 -0.09 8.88
N MET A 232 8.27 0.02 10.02
CA MET A 232 8.13 1.26 10.77
C MET A 232 9.09 1.20 11.97
N PRO A 233 10.10 2.08 12.04
CA PRO A 233 10.94 2.15 13.23
C PRO A 233 10.13 2.65 14.43
N THR A 234 10.42 2.14 15.61
CA THR A 234 9.76 2.54 16.85
C THR A 234 10.42 3.81 17.39
N PHE A 235 9.62 4.84 17.63
CA PHE A 235 10.00 6.11 18.25
C PHE A 235 8.81 6.70 19.03
N GLU A 236 9.03 7.72 19.83
CA GLU A 236 7.95 8.34 20.59
C GLU A 236 6.89 8.94 19.67
N ASN A 237 5.63 8.53 19.85
CA ASN A 237 4.47 8.91 19.05
C ASN A 237 4.52 8.41 17.58
N ASP A 238 5.07 7.23 17.34
CA ASP A 238 5.10 6.59 16.03
C ASP A 238 3.71 6.19 15.51
N ASP A 239 2.71 6.11 16.40
CA ASP A 239 1.31 5.76 16.12
C ASP A 239 0.39 6.96 15.82
N LEU A 240 0.90 8.20 15.89
CA LEU A 240 0.09 9.40 15.62
C LEU A 240 -0.45 9.43 14.18
N PRO A 241 -1.71 9.88 13.98
CA PRO A 241 -2.18 10.28 12.66
C PRO A 241 -1.24 11.32 12.02
N GLY A 242 -0.71 11.01 10.83
CA GLY A 242 0.33 11.84 10.19
C GLY A 242 1.70 11.17 10.16
N VAL A 243 1.91 10.09 10.91
CA VAL A 243 3.06 9.21 10.79
C VAL A 243 2.70 8.04 9.87
N TYR A 244 3.41 7.90 8.76
CA TYR A 244 3.09 6.92 7.72
C TYR A 244 4.34 6.25 7.16
N THR A 245 4.22 5.00 6.76
CA THR A 245 5.25 4.35 5.96
C THR A 245 5.29 4.91 4.54
N ALA A 246 6.45 4.86 3.90
CA ALA A 246 6.59 5.30 2.49
C ALA A 246 5.63 4.57 1.55
N ALA A 247 5.34 3.29 1.80
CA ALA A 247 4.41 2.50 0.97
C ALA A 247 2.97 3.04 1.06
N VAL A 248 2.51 3.43 2.25
CA VAL A 248 1.20 4.08 2.43
C VAL A 248 1.15 5.39 1.66
N VAL A 249 2.18 6.22 1.82
CA VAL A 249 2.27 7.52 1.14
C VAL A 249 2.24 7.34 -0.38
N GLN A 250 3.05 6.43 -0.93
CA GLN A 250 3.05 6.15 -2.38
C GLN A 250 1.70 5.62 -2.87
N LYS A 251 1.10 4.67 -2.16
CA LYS A 251 -0.21 4.11 -2.53
C LYS A 251 -1.29 5.19 -2.56
N MET A 252 -1.37 6.00 -1.51
CA MET A 252 -2.36 7.07 -1.41
C MET A 252 -2.16 8.14 -2.48
N MET A 253 -0.94 8.58 -2.73
CA MET A 253 -0.66 9.57 -3.77
C MET A 253 -0.86 9.01 -5.17
N ASN A 254 -0.25 7.86 -5.48
CA ASN A 254 -0.09 7.40 -6.85
C ASN A 254 -1.24 6.50 -7.34
N LEU A 255 -2.01 5.86 -6.44
CA LEU A 255 -3.16 5.02 -6.80
C LEU A 255 -4.51 5.59 -6.35
N GLN A 256 -4.51 6.40 -5.28
CA GLN A 256 -5.73 6.97 -4.70
C GLN A 256 -5.80 8.50 -4.87
N HIS A 257 -4.83 9.10 -5.53
CA HIS A 257 -4.71 10.54 -5.80
C HIS A 257 -5.02 11.42 -4.57
N THR A 258 -4.49 10.97 -3.41
CA THR A 258 -4.75 11.56 -2.09
C THR A 258 -3.45 11.90 -1.40
N LEU A 259 -3.26 13.18 -1.05
CA LEU A 259 -2.18 13.61 -0.17
C LEU A 259 -2.49 13.26 1.28
N LEU A 260 -1.51 12.75 2.02
CA LEU A 260 -1.63 12.47 3.45
C LEU A 260 -1.19 13.66 4.34
N GLY A 261 -0.53 14.63 3.74
CA GLY A 261 -0.09 15.86 4.40
C GLY A 261 0.45 16.85 3.38
N LYS A 262 0.48 18.13 3.75
CA LYS A 262 1.01 19.20 2.88
C LYS A 262 2.50 19.43 3.07
N ARG A 263 3.02 19.16 4.28
CA ARG A 263 4.43 19.26 4.65
C ARG A 263 4.91 17.90 5.13
N ILE A 264 6.00 17.42 4.57
CA ILE A 264 6.49 16.06 4.77
C ILE A 264 7.94 16.12 5.25
N LEU A 265 8.25 15.42 6.34
CA LEU A 265 9.59 15.05 6.74
C LEU A 265 9.79 13.57 6.38
N THR A 266 10.81 13.27 5.59
CA THR A 266 11.14 11.90 5.20
C THR A 266 12.26 11.36 6.07
N ILE A 267 12.09 10.16 6.61
CA ILE A 267 13.12 9.45 7.38
C ILE A 267 13.70 8.33 6.53
N GLY A 268 15.01 8.40 6.33
CA GLY A 268 15.80 7.49 5.49
C GLY A 268 16.14 8.07 4.12
N ALA A 269 17.45 8.21 3.84
CA ALA A 269 18.02 8.69 2.56
C ALA A 269 18.41 7.53 1.64
N GLY A 270 17.60 6.46 1.62
CA GLY A 270 17.65 5.41 0.62
C GLY A 270 16.84 5.76 -0.64
N ASN A 271 16.88 4.89 -1.65
CA ASN A 271 16.14 5.12 -2.91
C ASN A 271 14.65 5.37 -2.69
N ILE A 272 14.00 4.63 -1.79
CA ILE A 272 12.57 4.79 -1.51
C ILE A 272 12.28 6.16 -0.88
N GLY A 273 13.11 6.61 0.07
CA GLY A 273 12.98 7.94 0.67
C GLY A 273 13.07 9.06 -0.38
N TYR A 274 14.04 8.97 -1.27
CA TYR A 274 14.19 9.94 -2.38
C TYR A 274 13.01 9.91 -3.34
N LEU A 275 12.59 8.71 -3.77
CA LEU A 275 11.49 8.56 -4.73
C LEU A 275 10.17 9.04 -4.14
N THR A 276 9.88 8.68 -2.89
CA THR A 276 8.65 9.12 -2.20
C THR A 276 8.65 10.64 -2.03
N SER A 277 9.78 11.23 -1.63
CA SER A 277 9.93 12.69 -1.52
C SER A 277 9.73 13.39 -2.86
N TYR A 278 10.35 12.88 -3.93
CA TYR A 278 10.17 13.42 -5.27
C TYR A 278 8.70 13.33 -5.74
N GLN A 279 8.06 12.18 -5.53
CA GLN A 279 6.64 11.98 -5.87
C GLN A 279 5.73 12.89 -5.06
N ALA A 280 6.03 13.11 -3.78
CA ALA A 280 5.27 14.03 -2.93
C ALA A 280 5.32 15.48 -3.46
N MET A 281 6.48 15.93 -3.91
CA MET A 281 6.62 17.25 -4.57
C MET A 281 5.81 17.32 -5.88
N GLN A 282 5.81 16.25 -6.68
CA GLN A 282 4.99 16.18 -7.91
C GLN A 282 3.48 16.22 -7.60
N ALA A 283 3.08 15.64 -6.47
CA ALA A 283 1.69 15.64 -5.99
C ALA A 283 1.28 16.96 -5.32
N GLY A 284 2.19 17.93 -5.18
CA GLY A 284 1.92 19.26 -4.62
C GLY A 284 2.17 19.40 -3.12
N ALA A 285 2.83 18.43 -2.48
CA ALA A 285 3.31 18.58 -1.10
C ALA A 285 4.67 19.29 -1.06
N GLN A 286 5.01 19.87 0.09
CA GLN A 286 6.35 20.38 0.40
C GLN A 286 7.11 19.34 1.21
N VAL A 287 8.27 18.89 0.74
CA VAL A 287 9.17 18.07 1.54
C VAL A 287 10.16 19.02 2.24
N VAL A 288 10.13 18.99 3.58
CA VAL A 288 10.92 19.94 4.39
C VAL A 288 12.36 19.49 4.57
N ALA A 289 12.59 18.18 4.69
CA ALA A 289 13.91 17.57 4.73
C ALA A 289 13.82 16.05 4.54
N ILE A 290 14.97 15.44 4.25
CA ILE A 290 15.20 13.99 4.35
C ILE A 290 16.25 13.78 5.44
N VAL A 291 15.98 12.94 6.43
CA VAL A 291 16.86 12.66 7.57
C VAL A 291 17.41 11.25 7.45
N GLU A 292 18.72 11.08 7.62
CA GLU A 292 19.42 9.81 7.50
C GLU A 292 20.30 9.55 8.73
N ALA A 293 20.17 8.38 9.32
CA ALA A 293 20.92 8.00 10.51
C ALA A 293 22.40 7.69 10.22
N MET A 294 22.69 7.21 9.01
CA MET A 294 24.07 7.01 8.57
C MET A 294 24.80 8.33 8.33
N ASP A 295 26.11 8.32 8.39
CA ASP A 295 26.96 9.47 8.04
C ASP A 295 27.00 9.76 6.52
N HIS A 296 26.41 8.91 5.72
CA HIS A 296 26.32 8.99 4.27
C HIS A 296 24.94 8.57 3.76
N GLU A 297 24.68 8.94 2.53
CA GLU A 297 23.43 8.62 1.81
C GLU A 297 23.46 7.18 1.27
N GLY A 298 22.37 6.43 1.50
CA GLY A 298 22.27 5.02 1.11
C GLY A 298 21.70 4.76 -0.29
N GLY A 299 21.17 5.80 -0.95
CA GLY A 299 20.53 5.66 -2.27
C GLY A 299 21.45 5.96 -3.45
N PHE A 300 20.97 5.69 -4.66
CA PHE A 300 21.71 6.02 -5.88
C PHE A 300 21.85 7.54 -6.07
N PRO A 301 23.04 8.04 -6.49
CA PRO A 301 23.28 9.47 -6.72
C PRO A 301 22.27 10.14 -7.66
N VAL A 302 21.76 9.41 -8.66
CA VAL A 302 20.74 9.94 -9.58
C VAL A 302 19.44 10.30 -8.85
N GLN A 303 19.03 9.55 -7.83
CA GLN A 303 17.85 9.84 -7.04
C GLN A 303 18.10 10.96 -6.04
N ALA A 304 19.24 10.94 -5.35
CA ALA A 304 19.66 12.01 -4.46
C ALA A 304 19.73 13.36 -5.18
N ASN A 305 20.31 13.40 -6.38
CA ASN A 305 20.41 14.61 -7.18
C ASN A 305 19.06 15.15 -7.67
N ARG A 306 18.03 14.28 -7.84
CA ARG A 306 16.67 14.75 -8.14
C ARG A 306 16.11 15.59 -7.00
N VAL A 307 16.20 15.11 -5.77
CA VAL A 307 15.65 15.83 -4.60
C VAL A 307 16.47 17.07 -4.28
N ARG A 308 17.80 17.04 -4.44
CA ARG A 308 18.66 18.22 -4.27
C ARG A 308 18.31 19.35 -5.24
N ARG A 309 18.03 19.03 -6.52
CA ARG A 309 17.59 20.03 -7.50
C ARG A 309 16.27 20.69 -7.16
N LEU A 310 15.43 20.04 -6.35
CA LEU A 310 14.21 20.61 -5.81
C LEU A 310 14.43 21.42 -4.52
N GLY A 311 15.68 21.57 -4.08
CA GLY A 311 16.03 22.31 -2.86
C GLY A 311 15.72 21.56 -1.57
N ILE A 312 15.51 20.24 -1.61
CA ILE A 312 15.25 19.43 -0.42
C ILE A 312 16.57 19.15 0.30
N PRO A 313 16.74 19.58 1.56
CA PRO A 313 17.92 19.27 2.35
C PRO A 313 17.96 17.79 2.74
N ILE A 314 19.16 17.19 2.68
CA ILE A 314 19.43 15.84 3.17
C ILE A 314 20.35 15.99 4.38
N ILE A 315 19.89 15.54 5.53
CA ILE A 315 20.56 15.67 6.84
C ILE A 315 21.03 14.28 7.24
N THR A 316 22.33 14.01 7.11
CA THR A 316 22.96 12.74 7.54
C THR A 316 23.36 12.79 9.02
N SER A 317 23.76 11.66 9.59
CA SER A 317 24.11 11.52 10.99
C SER A 317 23.02 12.00 11.97
N HIS A 318 21.75 11.90 11.58
CA HIS A 318 20.64 12.30 12.42
C HIS A 318 19.53 11.23 12.38
N THR A 319 18.86 11.06 13.51
CA THR A 319 17.73 10.15 13.65
C THR A 319 16.52 10.87 14.23
N LEU A 320 15.33 10.28 14.00
CA LEU A 320 14.08 10.74 14.57
C LEU A 320 13.95 10.24 16.02
N LEU A 321 13.69 11.14 16.95
CA LEU A 321 13.41 10.80 18.35
C LEU A 321 11.91 10.69 18.61
N LYS A 322 11.14 11.69 18.13
CA LYS A 322 9.68 11.70 18.32
C LYS A 322 8.96 12.54 17.27
N ALA A 323 7.71 12.19 17.02
CA ALA A 323 6.74 13.06 16.39
C ALA A 323 6.09 13.99 17.44
N ILE A 324 5.86 15.25 17.06
CA ILE A 324 5.21 16.25 17.93
C ILE A 324 3.74 16.30 17.55
N PRO A 325 2.82 15.94 18.47
CA PRO A 325 1.38 16.02 18.21
C PRO A 325 0.91 17.47 18.18
N ASN A 326 -0.24 17.72 17.54
CA ASN A 326 -1.06 18.90 17.81
C ASN A 326 -1.72 18.81 19.21
N GLU A 327 -2.41 19.87 19.63
CA GLU A 327 -3.05 19.96 20.96
C GLU A 327 -4.01 18.79 21.23
N ASP A 328 -4.76 18.35 20.22
CA ASP A 328 -5.77 17.31 20.35
C ASP A 328 -5.23 15.89 20.09
N HIS A 329 -3.93 15.72 19.84
CA HIS A 329 -3.31 14.45 19.46
C HIS A 329 -3.90 13.78 18.19
N THR A 330 -4.52 14.56 17.31
CA THR A 330 -5.17 14.11 16.07
C THR A 330 -4.27 14.19 14.84
N GLY A 331 -3.03 14.69 15.01
CA GLY A 331 -2.09 14.86 13.90
C GLY A 331 -0.69 15.27 14.34
N VAL A 332 0.22 15.27 13.39
CA VAL A 332 1.62 15.68 13.57
C VAL A 332 1.80 17.12 13.15
N VAL A 333 2.43 17.94 13.99
CA VAL A 333 2.82 19.35 13.71
C VAL A 333 4.32 19.53 13.55
N GLY A 334 5.13 18.57 14.00
CA GLY A 334 6.57 18.63 13.91
C GLY A 334 7.24 17.31 14.29
N ALA A 335 8.56 17.33 14.33
CA ALA A 335 9.37 16.20 14.77
C ALA A 335 10.63 16.70 15.48
N VAL A 336 11.14 15.89 16.40
CA VAL A 336 12.45 16.11 17.02
C VAL A 336 13.43 15.13 16.42
N ILE A 337 14.49 15.67 15.83
CA ILE A 337 15.63 14.89 15.34
C ILE A 337 16.85 15.18 16.20
N ALA A 338 17.74 14.22 16.32
CA ALA A 338 19.00 14.37 17.03
C ALA A 338 20.17 13.84 16.18
N GLU A 339 21.34 14.43 16.38
CA GLU A 339 22.57 13.84 15.87
C GLU A 339 22.74 12.45 16.44
N CYS A 340 23.13 11.49 15.61
CA CYS A 340 23.37 10.12 16.05
C CYS A 340 24.67 9.57 15.51
N LYS A 341 25.27 8.67 16.28
CA LYS A 341 26.47 7.93 15.90
C LYS A 341 26.22 6.44 16.10
N ASN A 342 26.45 5.64 15.06
CA ASN A 342 26.18 4.19 15.10
C ASN A 342 24.73 3.88 15.53
N PHE A 343 23.74 4.61 14.95
CA PHE A 343 22.32 4.51 15.28
C PHE A 343 21.94 4.80 16.75
N LYS A 344 22.80 5.44 17.50
CA LYS A 344 22.53 5.89 18.87
C LYS A 344 22.52 7.42 18.88
N PRO A 345 21.41 8.04 19.36
CA PRO A 345 21.33 9.49 19.56
C PRO A 345 22.25 9.94 20.66
#